data_2a3abbc3288d425f702e6f0726429390
#
_entry.id   2a3abbc3288d425f702e6f0726429390
#
_cell.length_a   1.000
_cell.length_b   1.000
_cell.length_c   1.000
_cell.angle_alpha   90.00
_cell.angle_beta   90.00
_cell.angle_gamma   90.00
#
_symmetry.space_group_name_H-M   'P 1'
#
loop_
_entity.id
_entity.type
_entity.pdbx_description
1 polymer ?
#
loop_
_entity_poly.entity_id
_entity_poly.type
_entity_poly.pdbx_seq_one_letter_code
_entity_poly.pdbx_strand_id
1 'polypeptide(L)'
;PLRLMMKLGAVPDAFTWHVESFYRTNFPKGKGFTQAASEVPAAPGDLPEAAVEAFSVDDSSTTEIDDAASVTHLDGGRSRIGIHIATPALIMPRGSVADESARSRMSTVYAPGMKTTMLPESWIERTSLDEGKCVPCVSLYVTVDDETMAVQSTETRVEKITVKHNLRYDLIHEEVTPEAIENGTLTVPCAHEIGFLWRFAKARLAEREERRGRPEQTGRIDWYLELEGEGENLRIIRKGR
;
A
#
# COMPACT_ATOMS: atom_id res chain seq x y z
N PRO A 1 -38.10 7.45 0.18
CA PRO A 1 -38.25 5.99 0.36
C PRO A 1 -37.49 5.48 1.60
N LEU A 2 -36.16 5.69 1.74
CA LEU A 2 -35.36 5.15 2.83
C LEU A 2 -35.87 5.53 4.24
N ARG A 3 -36.14 6.83 4.47
CA ARG A 3 -36.71 7.30 5.75
C ARG A 3 -38.03 6.61 6.11
N LEU A 4 -38.84 6.25 5.12
CA LEU A 4 -40.09 5.52 5.37
C LEU A 4 -39.81 4.08 5.75
N MET A 5 -38.85 3.42 5.09
CA MET A 5 -38.44 2.05 5.41
C MET A 5 -37.87 1.96 6.82
N MET A 6 -37.05 2.93 7.23
CA MET A 6 -36.54 3.06 8.60
C MET A 6 -37.67 3.24 9.62
N LYS A 7 -38.63 4.13 9.34
CA LYS A 7 -39.79 4.33 10.21
C LYS A 7 -40.70 3.11 10.35
N LEU A 8 -40.76 2.28 9.34
CA LEU A 8 -41.51 1.02 9.33
C LEU A 8 -40.72 -0.16 9.90
N GLY A 9 -39.49 0.06 10.34
CA GLY A 9 -38.62 -1.01 10.84
C GLY A 9 -38.16 -2.00 9.77
N ALA A 10 -38.33 -1.67 8.48
CA ALA A 10 -37.90 -2.52 7.38
C ALA A 10 -36.37 -2.52 7.18
N VAL A 11 -35.69 -1.45 7.60
CA VAL A 11 -34.23 -1.34 7.71
C VAL A 11 -33.87 -0.61 9.00
N PRO A 12 -32.80 -1.01 9.69
CA PRO A 12 -32.42 -0.42 10.97
C PRO A 12 -31.93 1.03 10.81
N ASP A 13 -31.08 1.28 9.82
CA ASP A 13 -30.43 2.57 9.59
C ASP A 13 -30.02 2.75 8.12
N ALA A 14 -29.55 3.95 7.78
CA ALA A 14 -29.15 4.29 6.42
C ALA A 14 -27.84 3.60 6.00
N PHE A 15 -26.89 3.43 6.94
CA PHE A 15 -25.61 2.77 6.65
C PHE A 15 -25.84 1.31 6.24
N THR A 16 -26.57 0.56 7.05
CA THR A 16 -26.92 -0.84 6.75
C THR A 16 -27.61 -0.96 5.39
N TRP A 17 -28.56 -0.05 5.08
CA TRP A 17 -29.21 -0.04 3.78
C TRP A 17 -28.25 0.13 2.61
N HIS A 18 -27.31 1.08 2.69
CA HIS A 18 -26.36 1.35 1.64
C HIS A 18 -25.36 0.21 1.47
N VAL A 19 -24.84 -0.34 2.57
CA VAL A 19 -23.91 -1.48 2.55
C VAL A 19 -24.56 -2.72 1.96
N GLU A 20 -25.76 -3.07 2.41
CA GLU A 20 -26.48 -4.23 1.88
C GLU A 20 -26.89 -4.05 0.42
N SER A 21 -27.26 -2.83 0.02
CA SER A 21 -27.55 -2.51 -1.37
C SER A 21 -26.33 -2.67 -2.25
N PHE A 22 -25.16 -2.22 -1.77
CA PHE A 22 -23.88 -2.42 -2.44
C PHE A 22 -23.57 -3.92 -2.61
N TYR A 23 -23.68 -4.72 -1.54
CA TYR A 23 -23.43 -6.16 -1.62
C TYR A 23 -24.41 -6.88 -2.55
N ARG A 24 -25.69 -6.54 -2.49
CA ARG A 24 -26.72 -7.14 -3.35
C ARG A 24 -26.46 -6.89 -4.84
N THR A 25 -25.94 -5.69 -5.15
CA THR A 25 -25.64 -5.30 -6.53
C THR A 25 -24.34 -5.92 -7.04
N ASN A 26 -23.27 -5.87 -6.22
CA ASN A 26 -21.92 -6.22 -6.68
C ASN A 26 -21.52 -7.65 -6.29
N PHE A 27 -22.19 -8.25 -5.30
CA PHE A 27 -21.91 -9.59 -4.81
C PHE A 27 -23.20 -10.45 -4.74
N PRO A 28 -23.92 -10.65 -5.86
CA PRO A 28 -25.23 -11.32 -5.86
C PRO A 28 -25.16 -12.78 -5.39
N LYS A 29 -23.97 -13.39 -5.43
CA LYS A 29 -23.70 -14.76 -4.93
C LYS A 29 -23.14 -14.77 -3.50
N GLY A 30 -23.11 -13.62 -2.83
CA GLY A 30 -22.50 -13.44 -1.50
C GLY A 30 -21.08 -12.88 -1.56
N LYS A 31 -20.68 -12.20 -0.49
CA LYS A 31 -19.36 -11.54 -0.36
C LYS A 31 -18.23 -12.46 0.09
N GLY A 32 -18.55 -13.67 0.54
CA GLY A 32 -17.57 -14.66 0.99
C GLY A 32 -16.74 -15.22 -0.16
N PHE A 33 -15.66 -15.89 0.20
CA PHE A 33 -14.86 -16.68 -0.72
C PHE A 33 -15.16 -18.17 -0.54
N THR A 34 -15.01 -18.94 -1.60
CA THR A 34 -15.06 -20.40 -1.49
C THR A 34 -13.77 -20.92 -0.85
N GLN A 35 -13.80 -22.11 -0.28
CA GLN A 35 -12.60 -22.76 0.24
C GLN A 35 -11.51 -22.85 -0.83
N ALA A 36 -11.87 -23.29 -2.04
CA ALA A 36 -10.94 -23.42 -3.17
C ALA A 36 -10.30 -22.07 -3.58
N ALA A 37 -11.01 -20.94 -3.42
CA ALA A 37 -10.42 -19.62 -3.63
C ALA A 37 -9.45 -19.23 -2.52
N SER A 38 -9.60 -19.76 -1.32
CA SER A 38 -8.77 -19.48 -0.15
C SER A 38 -7.55 -20.40 -0.02
N GLU A 39 -7.41 -21.40 -0.88
CA GLU A 39 -6.24 -22.28 -0.93
C GLU A 39 -5.06 -21.54 -1.58
N VAL A 40 -3.99 -21.37 -0.82
CA VAL A 40 -2.78 -20.68 -1.27
C VAL A 40 -1.70 -21.71 -1.57
N PRO A 41 -1.25 -21.84 -2.83
CA PRO A 41 -0.15 -22.74 -3.18
C PRO A 41 1.17 -22.30 -2.52
N ALA A 42 2.13 -23.22 -2.48
CA ALA A 42 3.49 -22.87 -2.07
C ALA A 42 4.11 -21.87 -3.07
N ALA A 43 4.86 -20.93 -2.54
CA ALA A 43 5.65 -20.03 -3.40
C ALA A 43 6.71 -20.85 -4.18
N PRO A 44 7.10 -20.42 -5.41
CA PRO A 44 8.21 -21.04 -6.13
C PRO A 44 9.46 -21.10 -5.25
N GLY A 45 10.03 -22.31 -5.09
CA GLY A 45 11.14 -22.53 -4.16
C GLY A 45 12.48 -21.96 -4.66
N ASP A 46 12.58 -21.70 -5.94
CA ASP A 46 13.77 -21.29 -6.67
C ASP A 46 13.95 -19.78 -6.83
N LEU A 47 13.02 -18.97 -6.30
CA LEU A 47 13.17 -17.52 -6.33
C LEU A 47 14.37 -17.10 -5.45
N PRO A 48 15.30 -16.30 -6.01
CA PRO A 48 16.42 -15.77 -5.23
C PRO A 48 15.88 -14.86 -4.10
N GLU A 49 16.58 -14.85 -2.97
CA GLU A 49 16.32 -13.89 -1.90
C GLU A 49 17.29 -12.71 -2.03
N ALA A 50 16.74 -11.50 -2.09
CA ALA A 50 17.55 -10.29 -2.18
C ALA A 50 18.11 -9.91 -0.81
N ALA A 51 19.41 -9.65 -0.77
CA ALA A 51 20.09 -9.12 0.42
C ALA A 51 19.86 -7.61 0.51
N VAL A 52 18.63 -7.19 0.88
CA VAL A 52 18.25 -5.79 1.06
C VAL A 52 17.57 -5.59 2.42
N GLU A 53 17.72 -4.42 2.99
CA GLU A 53 16.97 -3.99 4.17
C GLU A 53 15.74 -3.20 3.70
N ALA A 54 14.65 -3.90 3.42
CA ALA A 54 13.42 -3.30 2.94
C ALA A 54 12.55 -2.78 4.11
N PHE A 55 11.85 -1.69 3.87
CA PHE A 55 10.86 -1.13 4.81
C PHE A 55 9.65 -0.59 4.05
N SER A 56 8.49 -0.60 4.68
CA SER A 56 7.28 0.05 4.17
C SER A 56 6.89 1.27 4.99
N VAL A 57 6.02 2.12 4.43
CA VAL A 57 5.45 3.28 5.14
C VAL A 57 3.95 3.32 4.85
N ASP A 58 3.16 2.92 5.83
CA ASP A 58 1.72 2.73 5.71
C ASP A 58 0.95 3.43 6.83
N ASP A 59 -0.37 3.49 6.72
CA ASP A 59 -1.26 3.86 7.82
C ASP A 59 -1.35 2.72 8.86
N SER A 60 -1.53 3.04 10.14
CA SER A 60 -1.66 2.01 11.21
C SER A 60 -2.85 1.07 11.00
N SER A 61 -3.87 1.49 10.25
CA SER A 61 -5.03 0.65 9.91
C SER A 61 -4.79 -0.27 8.72
N THR A 62 -3.66 -0.12 7.99
CA THR A 62 -3.32 -0.95 6.83
C THR A 62 -2.99 -2.37 7.27
N THR A 63 -3.68 -3.34 6.68
CA THR A 63 -3.50 -4.78 6.91
C THR A 63 -2.93 -5.51 5.71
N GLU A 64 -2.83 -4.84 4.58
CA GLU A 64 -2.27 -5.35 3.32
C GLU A 64 -1.11 -4.44 2.94
N ILE A 65 0.12 -4.89 3.15
CA ILE A 65 1.31 -4.12 2.80
C ILE A 65 1.72 -4.53 1.39
N ASP A 66 1.50 -3.64 0.44
CA ASP A 66 1.66 -3.94 -0.98
C ASP A 66 2.99 -3.46 -1.54
N ASP A 67 3.62 -2.48 -0.92
CA ASP A 67 4.88 -1.92 -1.37
C ASP A 67 5.87 -1.69 -0.23
N ALA A 68 7.15 -1.80 -0.56
CA ALA A 68 8.27 -1.51 0.30
C ALA A 68 9.40 -0.87 -0.48
N ALA A 69 10.26 -0.15 0.19
CA ALA A 69 11.46 0.44 -0.38
C ALA A 69 12.72 -0.09 0.30
N SER A 70 13.85 -0.02 -0.40
CA SER A 70 15.17 -0.22 0.18
C SER A 70 16.18 0.75 -0.42
N VAL A 71 17.25 1.03 0.31
CA VAL A 71 18.40 1.79 -0.19
C VAL A 71 19.67 0.99 0.14
N THR A 72 20.49 0.72 -0.87
CA THR A 72 21.77 0.05 -0.70
C THR A 72 22.87 0.95 -1.26
N HIS A 73 23.79 1.39 -0.40
CA HIS A 73 24.95 2.15 -0.82
C HIS A 73 25.95 1.25 -1.55
N LEU A 74 26.43 1.72 -2.69
CA LEU A 74 27.38 1.03 -3.54
C LEU A 74 28.71 1.79 -3.57
N ASP A 75 29.77 1.14 -4.04
CA ASP A 75 31.05 1.81 -4.24
C ASP A 75 30.96 2.91 -5.31
N GLY A 76 31.83 3.92 -5.18
CA GLY A 76 31.99 4.98 -6.17
C GLY A 76 30.90 6.06 -6.17
N GLY A 77 30.34 6.38 -4.99
CA GLY A 77 29.36 7.47 -4.83
C GLY A 77 28.02 7.17 -5.53
N ARG A 78 27.57 5.93 -5.44
CA ARG A 78 26.32 5.46 -6.03
C ARG A 78 25.48 4.76 -4.99
N SER A 79 24.18 4.83 -5.16
CA SER A 79 23.24 4.05 -4.38
C SER A 79 22.22 3.36 -5.27
N ARG A 80 21.71 2.25 -4.79
CA ARG A 80 20.64 1.49 -5.43
C ARG A 80 19.38 1.58 -4.58
N ILE A 81 18.36 2.21 -5.13
CA ILE A 81 17.01 2.25 -4.59
C ILE A 81 16.28 1.01 -5.07
N GLY A 82 15.69 0.25 -4.16
CA GLY A 82 14.75 -0.83 -4.46
C GLY A 82 13.31 -0.37 -4.22
N ILE A 83 12.42 -0.66 -5.15
CA ILE A 83 10.98 -0.52 -5.02
C ILE A 83 10.40 -1.93 -5.17
N HIS A 84 9.83 -2.46 -4.11
CA HIS A 84 9.38 -3.85 -4.02
C HIS A 84 7.87 -3.89 -3.95
N ILE A 85 7.24 -4.63 -4.88
CA ILE A 85 5.79 -4.74 -4.95
C ILE A 85 5.38 -6.18 -4.66
N ALA A 86 4.55 -6.36 -3.65
CA ALA A 86 3.90 -7.64 -3.35
C ALA A 86 3.20 -8.17 -4.60
N THR A 87 3.47 -9.41 -4.96
CA THR A 87 2.97 -9.94 -6.23
C THR A 87 2.30 -11.29 -6.03
N PRO A 88 1.03 -11.31 -5.55
CA PRO A 88 0.27 -12.55 -5.40
C PRO A 88 0.22 -13.40 -6.67
N ALA A 89 0.27 -12.74 -7.85
CA ALA A 89 0.26 -13.39 -9.15
C ALA A 89 1.45 -14.35 -9.40
N LEU A 90 2.56 -14.22 -8.66
CA LEU A 90 3.69 -15.16 -8.75
C LEU A 90 3.35 -16.56 -8.21
N ILE A 91 2.38 -16.64 -7.31
CA ILE A 91 1.94 -17.88 -6.70
C ILE A 91 0.51 -18.26 -7.09
N MET A 92 -0.21 -17.39 -7.79
CA MET A 92 -1.58 -17.59 -8.21
C MET A 92 -1.63 -18.11 -9.65
N PRO A 93 -2.02 -19.36 -9.88
CA PRO A 93 -2.17 -19.87 -11.24
C PRO A 93 -3.27 -19.11 -11.98
N ARG A 94 -2.96 -18.67 -13.19
CA ARG A 94 -3.92 -18.00 -14.06
C ARG A 94 -5.11 -18.93 -14.36
N GLY A 95 -6.34 -18.43 -14.20
CA GLY A 95 -7.56 -19.20 -14.38
C GLY A 95 -7.92 -20.09 -13.18
N SER A 96 -7.17 -20.02 -12.08
CA SER A 96 -7.57 -20.69 -10.83
C SER A 96 -8.81 -20.03 -10.22
N VAL A 97 -9.46 -20.73 -9.28
CA VAL A 97 -10.63 -20.17 -8.57
C VAL A 97 -10.30 -18.86 -7.84
N ALA A 98 -9.06 -18.74 -7.32
CA ALA A 98 -8.58 -17.50 -6.70
C ALA A 98 -8.42 -16.37 -7.73
N ASP A 99 -7.80 -16.64 -8.90
CA ASP A 99 -7.66 -15.66 -9.99
C ASP A 99 -9.03 -15.19 -10.52
N GLU A 100 -9.95 -16.12 -10.76
CA GLU A 100 -11.31 -15.80 -11.19
C GLU A 100 -12.06 -14.96 -10.16
N SER A 101 -11.89 -15.25 -8.86
CA SER A 101 -12.47 -14.47 -7.77
C SER A 101 -11.89 -13.06 -7.72
N ALA A 102 -10.56 -12.93 -7.80
CA ALA A 102 -9.88 -11.64 -7.83
C ALA A 102 -10.29 -10.83 -9.05
N ARG A 103 -10.34 -11.44 -10.23
CA ARG A 103 -10.77 -10.82 -11.48
C ARG A 103 -12.22 -10.31 -11.42
N SER A 104 -13.12 -11.06 -10.78
CA SER A 104 -14.51 -10.65 -10.62
C SER A 104 -14.68 -9.46 -9.67
N ARG A 105 -13.79 -9.31 -8.69
CA ARG A 105 -13.81 -8.22 -7.68
C ARG A 105 -13.05 -6.98 -8.13
N MET A 106 -11.96 -7.16 -8.87
CA MET A 106 -11.10 -6.13 -9.47
C MET A 106 -10.28 -5.29 -8.48
N SER A 107 -10.76 -5.08 -7.26
CA SER A 107 -10.05 -4.30 -6.23
C SER A 107 -10.61 -4.59 -4.84
N THR A 108 -9.84 -4.22 -3.81
CA THR A 108 -10.37 -4.07 -2.45
C THR A 108 -11.21 -2.78 -2.39
N VAL A 109 -12.42 -2.87 -1.85
CA VAL A 109 -13.34 -1.73 -1.69
C VAL A 109 -13.30 -1.26 -0.25
N TYR A 110 -13.00 0.01 -0.08
CA TYR A 110 -13.01 0.70 1.21
C TYR A 110 -14.17 1.67 1.28
N ALA A 111 -14.93 1.58 2.35
CA ALA A 111 -15.94 2.57 2.70
C ALA A 111 -15.94 2.75 4.23
N PRO A 112 -16.52 3.83 4.78
CA PRO A 112 -16.60 4.01 6.23
C PRO A 112 -17.20 2.78 6.90
N GLY A 113 -16.46 2.17 7.85
CA GLY A 113 -16.91 0.97 8.57
C GLY A 113 -17.01 -0.32 7.72
N MET A 114 -16.51 -0.32 6.47
CA MET A 114 -16.57 -1.47 5.59
C MET A 114 -15.27 -1.63 4.79
N LYS A 115 -14.72 -2.85 4.82
CA LYS A 115 -13.66 -3.30 3.91
C LYS A 115 -14.11 -4.59 3.23
N THR A 116 -14.00 -4.64 1.92
CA THR A 116 -14.29 -5.85 1.14
C THR A 116 -13.10 -6.15 0.25
N THR A 117 -12.35 -7.17 0.60
CA THR A 117 -11.06 -7.49 -0.02
C THR A 117 -11.21 -8.11 -1.41
N MET A 118 -10.24 -7.85 -2.29
CA MET A 118 -10.15 -8.49 -3.60
C MET A 118 -9.77 -9.98 -3.45
N LEU A 119 -8.87 -10.27 -2.54
CA LEU A 119 -8.38 -11.61 -2.25
C LEU A 119 -8.86 -12.11 -0.88
N PRO A 120 -8.94 -13.44 -0.68
CA PRO A 120 -9.13 -14.03 0.64
C PRO A 120 -8.01 -13.65 1.61
N GLU A 121 -8.31 -13.61 2.90
CA GLU A 121 -7.35 -13.26 3.94
C GLU A 121 -6.10 -14.16 3.93
N SER A 122 -6.26 -15.46 3.65
CA SER A 122 -5.16 -16.42 3.50
C SER A 122 -4.12 -16.01 2.43
N TRP A 123 -4.57 -15.37 1.35
CA TRP A 123 -3.68 -14.82 0.33
C TRP A 123 -2.98 -13.56 0.81
N ILE A 124 -3.72 -12.66 1.48
CA ILE A 124 -3.18 -11.44 2.05
C ILE A 124 -2.08 -11.77 3.05
N GLU A 125 -2.37 -12.64 4.02
CA GLU A 125 -1.40 -13.11 5.01
C GLU A 125 -0.13 -13.73 4.39
N ARG A 126 -0.27 -14.39 3.23
CA ARG A 126 0.83 -15.07 2.56
C ARG A 126 1.66 -14.13 1.69
N THR A 127 1.10 -13.05 1.19
CA THR A 127 1.73 -12.18 0.19
C THR A 127 1.96 -10.74 0.65
N SER A 128 1.42 -10.33 1.79
CA SER A 128 1.68 -9.03 2.39
C SER A 128 3.16 -8.91 2.81
N LEU A 129 3.76 -7.76 2.54
CA LEU A 129 5.13 -7.41 2.90
C LEU A 129 5.25 -7.03 4.39
N ASP A 130 4.78 -7.94 5.27
CA ASP A 130 4.81 -7.72 6.70
C ASP A 130 6.24 -7.85 7.27
N GLU A 131 6.50 -7.11 8.32
CA GLU A 131 7.79 -7.13 9.04
C GLU A 131 8.18 -8.55 9.46
N GLY A 132 9.43 -8.92 9.16
CA GLY A 132 10.00 -10.22 9.44
C GLY A 132 9.60 -11.34 8.48
N LYS A 133 8.69 -11.10 7.53
CA LYS A 133 8.32 -12.10 6.53
C LYS A 133 9.20 -12.03 5.29
N CYS A 134 9.54 -13.21 4.75
CA CYS A 134 10.19 -13.36 3.46
C CYS A 134 9.14 -13.68 2.39
N VAL A 135 8.90 -12.74 1.49
CA VAL A 135 7.75 -12.74 0.57
C VAL A 135 8.20 -12.57 -0.89
N PRO A 136 7.61 -13.34 -1.85
CA PRO A 136 7.81 -13.11 -3.27
C PRO A 136 7.31 -11.74 -3.72
N CYS A 137 8.12 -11.03 -4.48
CA CYS A 137 7.80 -9.71 -5.01
C CYS A 137 8.41 -9.48 -6.38
N VAL A 138 7.97 -8.41 -7.03
CA VAL A 138 8.66 -7.80 -8.17
C VAL A 138 9.37 -6.58 -7.64
N SER A 139 10.70 -6.54 -7.83
CA SER A 139 11.55 -5.43 -7.40
C SER A 139 12.02 -4.64 -8.61
N LEU A 140 11.81 -3.32 -8.59
CA LEU A 140 12.46 -2.38 -9.49
C LEU A 140 13.64 -1.76 -8.75
N TYR A 141 14.85 -1.98 -9.27
CA TYR A 141 16.05 -1.34 -8.78
C TYR A 141 16.42 -0.14 -9.66
N VAL A 142 16.72 0.97 -9.03
CA VAL A 142 17.17 2.20 -9.67
C VAL A 142 18.53 2.57 -9.09
N THR A 143 19.58 2.49 -9.91
CA THR A 143 20.91 2.96 -9.50
C THR A 143 21.03 4.44 -9.79
N VAL A 144 21.44 5.20 -8.79
CA VAL A 144 21.55 6.65 -8.85
C VAL A 144 22.94 7.12 -8.41
N ASP A 145 23.34 8.24 -8.90
CA ASP A 145 24.48 8.99 -8.41
C ASP A 145 24.13 9.72 -7.12
N ASP A 146 24.93 9.59 -6.07
CA ASP A 146 24.62 10.08 -4.72
C ASP A 146 24.67 11.60 -4.59
N GLU A 147 25.41 12.28 -5.47
CA GLU A 147 25.55 13.73 -5.46
C GLU A 147 24.44 14.40 -6.26
N THR A 148 24.21 13.93 -7.47
CA THR A 148 23.29 14.55 -8.42
C THR A 148 21.86 13.98 -8.39
N MET A 149 21.66 12.84 -7.76
CA MET A 149 20.42 12.03 -7.81
C MET A 149 20.05 11.61 -9.25
N ALA A 150 20.98 11.63 -10.19
CA ALA A 150 20.75 11.22 -11.57
C ALA A 150 20.62 9.70 -11.67
N VAL A 151 19.59 9.25 -12.38
CA VAL A 151 19.38 7.82 -12.65
C VAL A 151 20.41 7.35 -13.66
N GLN A 152 21.21 6.35 -13.29
CA GLN A 152 22.25 5.74 -14.14
C GLN A 152 21.76 4.47 -14.82
N SER A 153 20.99 3.63 -14.09
CA SER A 153 20.44 2.39 -14.64
C SER A 153 19.22 1.92 -13.88
N THR A 154 18.43 1.08 -14.51
CA THR A 154 17.28 0.42 -13.90
C THR A 154 17.31 -1.08 -14.20
N GLU A 155 16.83 -1.88 -13.26
CA GLU A 155 16.71 -3.33 -13.40
C GLU A 155 15.45 -3.81 -12.70
N THR A 156 14.71 -4.73 -13.30
CA THR A 156 13.56 -5.38 -12.68
C THR A 156 13.89 -6.85 -12.38
N ARG A 157 13.57 -7.30 -11.19
CA ARG A 157 13.78 -8.68 -10.74
C ARG A 157 12.51 -9.27 -10.16
N VAL A 158 12.38 -10.58 -10.33
CA VAL A 158 11.40 -11.40 -9.59
C VAL A 158 12.18 -12.15 -8.53
N GLU A 159 11.91 -11.90 -7.27
CA GLU A 159 12.69 -12.38 -6.14
C GLU A 159 11.86 -12.44 -4.86
N LYS A 160 12.48 -12.85 -3.76
CA LYS A 160 11.92 -12.71 -2.41
C LYS A 160 12.68 -11.63 -1.66
N ILE A 161 11.98 -10.88 -0.82
CA ILE A 161 12.60 -9.94 0.12
C ILE A 161 12.12 -10.23 1.53
N THR A 162 12.96 -9.92 2.51
CA THR A 162 12.57 -9.86 3.93
C THR A 162 12.40 -8.41 4.32
N VAL A 163 11.21 -8.03 4.78
CA VAL A 163 10.92 -6.68 5.24
C VAL A 163 11.42 -6.51 6.66
N LYS A 164 12.21 -5.47 6.90
CA LYS A 164 12.83 -5.20 8.19
C LYS A 164 11.95 -4.36 9.10
N HIS A 165 11.22 -3.38 8.54
CA HIS A 165 10.33 -2.49 9.27
C HIS A 165 9.07 -2.16 8.47
N ASN A 166 7.92 -2.19 9.16
CA ASN A 166 6.70 -1.57 8.66
C ASN A 166 6.46 -0.27 9.46
N LEU A 167 6.92 0.85 8.92
CA LEU A 167 6.73 2.16 9.53
C LEU A 167 5.27 2.60 9.38
N ARG A 168 4.75 3.30 10.39
CA ARG A 168 3.38 3.81 10.39
C ARG A 168 3.42 5.34 10.33
N TYR A 169 3.05 5.90 9.17
CA TYR A 169 3.21 7.34 8.94
C TYR A 169 2.41 8.19 9.94
N ASP A 170 1.25 7.73 10.36
CA ASP A 170 0.42 8.39 11.37
C ASP A 170 1.07 8.41 12.77
N LEU A 171 2.05 7.53 13.04
CA LEU A 171 2.81 7.51 14.30
C LEU A 171 4.10 8.34 14.22
N ILE A 172 4.68 8.46 13.03
CA ILE A 172 6.00 9.10 12.84
C ILE A 172 5.92 10.50 12.18
N HIS A 173 4.76 10.94 11.72
CA HIS A 173 4.62 12.16 10.91
C HIS A 173 5.02 13.44 11.65
N GLU A 174 4.94 13.47 12.99
CA GLU A 174 5.37 14.62 13.79
C GLU A 174 6.90 14.72 13.84
N GLU A 175 7.61 13.60 13.74
CA GLU A 175 9.08 13.53 13.76
C GLU A 175 9.66 13.65 12.34
N VAL A 176 9.00 13.09 11.33
CA VAL A 176 9.45 13.07 9.93
C VAL A 176 8.97 14.33 9.22
N THR A 177 9.62 15.44 9.53
CA THR A 177 9.36 16.74 8.87
C THR A 177 10.46 17.07 7.85
N PRO A 178 10.17 17.91 6.83
CA PRO A 178 11.19 18.38 5.90
C PRO A 178 12.42 18.93 6.59
N GLU A 179 12.24 19.72 7.64
CA GLU A 179 13.31 20.32 8.43
C GLU A 179 14.15 19.28 9.17
N ALA A 180 13.53 18.26 9.76
CA ALA A 180 14.23 17.19 10.45
C ALA A 180 15.04 16.32 9.47
N ILE A 181 14.50 16.08 8.28
CA ILE A 181 15.19 15.36 7.20
C ILE A 181 16.42 16.17 6.72
N GLU A 182 16.24 17.45 6.42
CA GLU A 182 17.31 18.32 5.89
C GLU A 182 18.41 18.56 6.92
N ASN A 183 18.07 18.63 8.19
CA ASN A 183 19.03 18.79 9.30
C ASN A 183 19.65 17.44 9.77
N GLY A 184 19.20 16.30 9.25
CA GLY A 184 19.67 14.98 9.64
C GLY A 184 19.37 14.62 11.11
N THR A 185 18.27 15.14 11.66
CA THR A 185 17.87 14.95 13.07
C THR A 185 16.79 13.88 13.26
N LEU A 186 16.47 13.11 12.22
CA LEU A 186 15.51 12.01 12.34
C LEU A 186 15.99 10.94 13.33
N THR A 187 15.08 10.49 14.20
CA THR A 187 15.32 9.43 15.18
C THR A 187 14.56 8.14 14.88
N VAL A 188 13.72 8.15 13.86
CA VAL A 188 12.92 6.98 13.43
C VAL A 188 13.79 5.90 12.78
N PRO A 189 13.35 4.63 12.78
CA PRO A 189 14.01 3.59 12.00
C PRO A 189 14.12 3.98 10.52
N CYS A 190 15.15 3.54 9.83
CA CYS A 190 15.43 3.87 8.42
C CYS A 190 15.59 5.38 8.12
N ALA A 191 16.02 6.17 9.11
CA ALA A 191 16.20 7.62 8.96
C ALA A 191 17.11 8.00 7.79
N HIS A 192 18.20 7.27 7.59
CA HIS A 192 19.13 7.48 6.48
C HIS A 192 18.50 7.20 5.12
N GLU A 193 17.79 6.10 5.00
CA GLU A 193 17.08 5.68 3.80
C GLU A 193 15.95 6.66 3.47
N ILE A 194 15.19 7.12 4.47
CA ILE A 194 14.15 8.15 4.32
C ILE A 194 14.78 9.45 3.81
N GLY A 195 15.87 9.90 4.39
CA GLY A 195 16.59 11.08 3.96
C GLY A 195 17.11 10.97 2.52
N PHE A 196 17.63 9.81 2.14
CA PHE A 196 18.08 9.54 0.79
C PHE A 196 16.92 9.55 -0.22
N LEU A 197 15.84 8.85 0.08
CA LEU A 197 14.64 8.80 -0.76
C LEU A 197 13.97 10.18 -0.89
N TRP A 198 14.00 10.99 0.16
CA TRP A 198 13.54 12.38 0.10
C TRP A 198 14.32 13.21 -0.91
N ARG A 199 15.66 13.16 -0.89
CA ARG A 199 16.51 13.87 -1.86
C ARG A 199 16.24 13.41 -3.29
N PHE A 200 16.13 12.09 -3.49
CA PHE A 200 15.79 11.52 -4.78
C PHE A 200 14.42 11.97 -5.26
N ALA A 201 13.40 11.92 -4.41
CA ALA A 201 12.04 12.36 -4.73
C ALA A 201 12.00 13.85 -5.12
N LYS A 202 12.71 14.73 -4.39
CA LYS A 202 12.82 16.15 -4.73
C LYS A 202 13.47 16.35 -6.11
N ALA A 203 14.54 15.64 -6.43
CA ALA A 203 15.18 15.72 -7.74
C ALA A 203 14.24 15.27 -8.86
N ARG A 204 13.50 14.15 -8.68
CA ARG A 204 12.51 13.69 -9.67
C ARG A 204 11.34 14.66 -9.82
N LEU A 205 10.91 15.26 -8.71
CA LEU A 205 9.87 16.30 -8.75
C LEU A 205 10.31 17.50 -9.57
N ALA A 206 11.50 18.02 -9.33
CA ALA A 206 12.05 19.17 -10.07
C ALA A 206 12.13 18.90 -11.59
N GLU A 207 12.64 17.74 -12.01
CA GLU A 207 12.63 17.35 -13.43
C GLU A 207 11.22 17.24 -14.02
N ARG A 208 10.28 16.71 -13.25
CA ARG A 208 8.90 16.56 -13.67
C ARG A 208 8.22 17.92 -13.86
N GLU A 209 8.50 18.88 -12.96
CA GLU A 209 7.98 20.23 -13.04
C GLU A 209 8.56 20.98 -14.24
N GLU A 210 9.87 20.84 -14.49
CA GLU A 210 10.52 21.41 -15.66
C GLU A 210 9.90 20.89 -16.97
N ARG A 211 9.77 19.56 -17.10
CA ARG A 211 9.15 18.93 -18.29
C ARG A 211 7.68 19.30 -18.49
N ARG A 212 6.96 19.53 -17.39
CA ARG A 212 5.54 19.91 -17.39
C ARG A 212 5.35 21.40 -17.65
N GLY A 213 6.40 22.23 -17.42
CA GLY A 213 6.37 23.68 -17.53
C GLY A 213 5.54 24.36 -16.46
N ARG A 214 5.25 23.69 -15.36
CA ARG A 214 4.52 24.23 -14.20
C ARG A 214 4.83 23.47 -12.92
N PRO A 215 4.80 24.15 -11.75
CA PRO A 215 5.00 23.48 -10.47
C PRO A 215 3.89 22.47 -10.17
N GLU A 216 4.19 21.52 -9.30
CA GLU A 216 3.19 20.62 -8.73
C GLU A 216 2.17 21.42 -7.93
N GLN A 217 0.92 21.03 -7.98
CA GLN A 217 -0.09 21.62 -7.12
C GLN A 217 0.12 21.10 -5.69
N THR A 218 0.61 21.97 -4.84
CA THR A 218 0.72 21.71 -3.39
C THR A 218 -0.59 22.08 -2.69
N GLY A 219 -0.82 21.52 -1.50
CA GLY A 219 -1.99 21.86 -0.69
C GLY A 219 -3.27 21.13 -1.09
N ARG A 220 -3.15 19.96 -1.72
CA ARG A 220 -4.31 19.06 -1.84
C ARG A 220 -4.87 18.76 -0.46
N ILE A 221 -6.18 18.87 -0.35
CA ILE A 221 -6.91 18.50 0.85
C ILE A 221 -7.44 17.10 0.63
N ASP A 222 -7.07 16.20 1.51
CA ASP A 222 -7.67 14.86 1.56
C ASP A 222 -8.81 14.85 2.56
N TRP A 223 -9.93 14.32 2.13
CA TRP A 223 -11.13 14.17 2.94
C TRP A 223 -11.25 12.71 3.39
N TYR A 224 -11.28 12.51 4.69
CA TYR A 224 -11.49 11.20 5.29
C TYR A 224 -12.92 11.13 5.83
N LEU A 225 -13.53 9.97 5.67
CA LEU A 225 -14.85 9.67 6.16
C LEU A 225 -14.70 8.62 7.25
N GLU A 226 -14.96 9.00 8.48
CA GLU A 226 -14.92 8.09 9.64
C GLU A 226 -16.31 7.90 10.22
N LEU A 227 -16.57 6.68 10.72
CA LEU A 227 -17.78 6.42 11.50
C LEU A 227 -17.45 6.59 12.97
N GLU A 228 -18.26 7.39 13.66
CA GLU A 228 -18.20 7.55 15.12
C GLU A 228 -19.22 6.65 15.80
N GLY A 229 -18.85 6.10 16.97
CA GLY A 229 -19.69 5.20 17.74
C GLY A 229 -19.90 3.86 17.07
N GLU A 230 -21.11 3.30 17.20
CA GLU A 230 -21.49 2.02 16.60
C GLU A 230 -21.93 2.15 15.13
N GLY A 231 -21.48 3.19 14.43
CA GLY A 231 -21.80 3.41 13.02
C GLY A 231 -22.97 4.35 12.75
N GLU A 232 -23.44 5.06 13.77
CA GLU A 232 -24.60 5.95 13.66
C GLU A 232 -24.27 7.32 13.05
N ASN A 233 -23.04 7.81 13.25
CA ASN A 233 -22.62 9.12 12.79
C ASN A 233 -21.42 9.04 11.85
N LEU A 234 -21.53 9.70 10.70
CA LEU A 234 -20.45 9.87 9.77
C LEU A 234 -19.74 11.20 10.05
N ARG A 235 -18.45 11.14 10.37
CA ARG A 235 -17.62 12.31 10.51
C ARG A 235 -16.77 12.52 9.24
N ILE A 236 -16.75 13.75 8.75
CA ILE A 236 -15.89 14.14 7.64
C ILE A 236 -14.68 14.85 8.23
N ILE A 237 -13.50 14.25 8.04
CA ILE A 237 -12.23 14.79 8.53
C ILE A 237 -11.45 15.35 7.36
N ARG A 238 -11.02 16.60 7.50
CA ARG A 238 -10.12 17.25 6.57
C ARG A 238 -8.68 17.06 7.05
N LYS A 239 -7.87 16.30 6.30
CA LYS A 239 -6.43 16.22 6.53
C LYS A 239 -5.73 17.02 5.43
N GLY A 240 -4.88 17.99 5.80
CA GLY A 240 -3.95 18.62 4.87
C GLY A 240 -2.85 17.61 4.51
N ARG A 241 -2.44 17.58 3.26
CA ARG A 241 -1.19 16.94 2.84
C ARG A 241 -0.03 17.88 3.02
#